data_b9ccbee23a2b4d6fcd39823e6ee92424
#
_entry.id   b9ccbee23a2b4d6fcd39823e6ee92424
#
_cell.length_a   1.000
_cell.length_b   1.000
_cell.length_c   1.000
_cell.angle_alpha   90.00
_cell.angle_beta   90.00
_cell.angle_gamma   90.00
#
_symmetry.space_group_name_H-M   'P 1'
#
loop_
_entity.id
_entity.type
_entity.pdbx_description
1 polymer ?
#
loop_
_entity_poly.entity_id
_entity_poly.type
_entity_poly.pdbx_seq_one_letter_code
_entity_poly.pdbx_strand_id
1 'polypeptide(L)'
;VSDLGVMSVIQKHSRIPIHLSTQASCLNSWSARFWKQMGATRVILGREVSIAEAESIGREVGIEVELFIHGAMCSAYSGHCVISNYTAGRDSNRGGCVQSCRMPYEVVSNNEVVNLQPPVPAQTLLGSKDLRGLRLLPKFLESGIASAKIEGRMKGPLYAATTVRAYAEALRWLRTQPPETWLERLEALSEDLEQLP
;
A
#
# COMPACT_ATOMS: atom_id res chain seq x y z
N VAL A 1 -4.33 -8.25 11.03
CA VAL A 1 -4.49 -9.70 10.82
C VAL A 1 -5.02 -10.00 9.43
N SER A 2 -4.79 -11.20 8.88
CA SER A 2 -5.37 -11.69 7.61
C SER A 2 -6.00 -13.08 7.77
N ASP A 3 -5.83 -13.69 8.93
CA ASP A 3 -6.26 -15.06 9.24
C ASP A 3 -7.38 -15.05 10.27
N LEU A 4 -8.46 -15.79 9.99
CA LEU A 4 -9.64 -15.88 10.87
C LEU A 4 -9.34 -16.56 12.19
N GLY A 5 -8.46 -17.57 12.22
CA GLY A 5 -8.06 -18.26 13.44
C GLY A 5 -7.30 -17.33 14.37
N VAL A 6 -6.35 -16.55 13.83
CA VAL A 6 -5.62 -15.53 14.60
C VAL A 6 -6.59 -14.47 15.14
N MET A 7 -7.56 -14.03 14.32
CA MET A 7 -8.58 -13.07 14.74
C MET A 7 -9.41 -13.61 15.91
N SER A 8 -9.85 -14.86 15.83
CA SER A 8 -10.61 -15.53 16.89
C SER A 8 -9.81 -15.62 18.20
N VAL A 9 -8.52 -15.96 18.13
CA VAL A 9 -7.63 -16.00 19.31
C VAL A 9 -7.49 -14.62 19.94
N ILE A 10 -7.28 -13.57 19.14
CA ILE A 10 -7.17 -12.18 19.64
C ILE A 10 -8.46 -11.79 20.37
N GLN A 11 -9.60 -12.05 19.77
CA GLN A 11 -10.92 -11.71 20.37
C GLN A 11 -11.17 -12.43 21.68
N LYS A 12 -10.71 -13.67 21.79
CA LYS A 12 -10.86 -14.47 23.02
C LYS A 12 -9.97 -13.99 24.17
N HIS A 13 -8.77 -13.51 23.85
CA HIS A 13 -7.73 -13.24 24.86
C HIS A 13 -7.35 -11.75 24.99
N SER A 14 -7.94 -10.86 24.18
CA SER A 14 -7.57 -9.44 24.15
C SER A 14 -8.76 -8.57 23.76
N ARG A 15 -8.67 -7.26 24.08
CA ARG A 15 -9.59 -6.21 23.62
C ARG A 15 -8.93 -5.22 22.67
N ILE A 16 -7.76 -5.55 22.13
CA ILE A 16 -7.08 -4.66 21.18
C ILE A 16 -7.90 -4.52 19.89
N PRO A 17 -7.92 -3.33 19.27
CA PRO A 17 -8.56 -3.13 17.99
C PRO A 17 -7.94 -4.04 16.91
N ILE A 18 -8.78 -4.64 16.08
CA ILE A 18 -8.33 -5.54 15.01
C ILE A 18 -8.37 -4.80 13.68
N HIS A 19 -7.20 -4.63 13.06
CA HIS A 19 -7.06 -4.10 11.72
C HIS A 19 -6.84 -5.25 10.74
N LEU A 20 -7.72 -5.33 9.73
CA LEU A 20 -7.62 -6.34 8.69
C LEU A 20 -6.51 -5.98 7.71
N SER A 21 -5.61 -6.93 7.45
CA SER A 21 -4.52 -6.74 6.48
C SER A 21 -5.03 -6.71 5.05
N THR A 22 -4.33 -5.97 4.18
CA THR A 22 -4.51 -6.03 2.72
C THR A 22 -4.37 -7.45 2.14
N GLN A 23 -3.70 -8.34 2.86
CA GLN A 23 -3.54 -9.75 2.49
C GLN A 23 -4.86 -10.55 2.57
N ALA A 24 -5.89 -10.01 3.20
CA ALA A 24 -7.23 -10.60 3.22
C ALA A 24 -8.10 -10.22 2.01
N SER A 25 -7.52 -9.52 1.01
CA SER A 25 -8.19 -9.15 -0.24
C SER A 25 -9.53 -8.43 -0.07
N CYS A 26 -9.60 -7.50 0.89
CA CYS A 26 -10.79 -6.69 1.08
C CYS A 26 -10.83 -5.55 0.06
N LEU A 27 -11.71 -5.63 -0.95
CA LEU A 27 -11.74 -4.74 -2.11
C LEU A 27 -13.10 -4.09 -2.38
N ASN A 28 -14.12 -4.40 -1.59
CA ASN A 28 -15.47 -3.90 -1.79
C ASN A 28 -16.27 -3.83 -0.48
N SER A 29 -17.41 -3.15 -0.50
CA SER A 29 -18.26 -2.96 0.67
C SER A 29 -18.83 -4.26 1.24
N TRP A 30 -19.07 -5.29 0.43
CA TRP A 30 -19.56 -6.58 0.92
C TRP A 30 -18.51 -7.30 1.76
N SER A 31 -17.26 -7.37 1.27
CA SER A 31 -16.14 -7.92 2.05
C SER A 31 -15.89 -7.12 3.32
N ALA A 32 -15.89 -5.77 3.23
CA ALA A 32 -15.67 -4.90 4.37
C ALA A 32 -16.77 -5.08 5.45
N ARG A 33 -18.04 -5.26 5.03
CA ARG A 33 -19.17 -5.53 5.93
C ARG A 33 -19.01 -6.87 6.63
N PHE A 34 -18.60 -7.91 5.89
CA PHE A 34 -18.31 -9.23 6.47
C PHE A 34 -17.22 -9.12 7.55
N TRP A 35 -16.10 -8.48 7.24
CA TRP A 35 -15.01 -8.33 8.18
C TRP A 35 -15.37 -7.48 9.41
N LYS A 36 -16.20 -6.44 9.22
CA LYS A 36 -16.76 -5.68 10.34
C LYS A 36 -17.62 -6.55 11.25
N GLN A 37 -18.49 -7.39 10.69
CA GLN A 37 -19.29 -8.34 11.46
C GLN A 37 -18.44 -9.36 12.22
N MET A 38 -17.30 -9.74 11.63
CA MET A 38 -16.30 -10.58 12.29
C MET A 38 -15.49 -9.85 13.37
N GLY A 39 -15.70 -8.53 13.56
CA GLY A 39 -15.09 -7.74 14.62
C GLY A 39 -13.85 -6.95 14.21
N ALA A 40 -13.57 -6.79 12.92
CA ALA A 40 -12.56 -5.84 12.47
C ALA A 40 -13.04 -4.39 12.70
N THR A 41 -12.16 -3.55 13.24
CA THR A 41 -12.42 -2.13 13.46
C THR A 41 -11.90 -1.26 12.32
N ARG A 42 -10.91 -1.75 11.57
CA ARG A 42 -10.34 -1.10 10.38
C ARG A 42 -10.03 -2.12 9.31
N VAL A 43 -10.20 -1.74 8.05
CA VAL A 43 -9.76 -2.53 6.89
C VAL A 43 -8.68 -1.79 6.13
N ILE A 44 -7.55 -2.49 5.88
CA ILE A 44 -6.50 -2.01 4.98
C ILE A 44 -6.85 -2.57 3.60
N LEU A 45 -7.38 -1.71 2.74
CA LEU A 45 -7.84 -2.10 1.42
C LEU A 45 -6.69 -2.54 0.52
N GLY A 46 -7.01 -3.34 -0.49
CA GLY A 46 -6.07 -3.71 -1.53
C GLY A 46 -5.64 -2.49 -2.36
N ARG A 47 -4.51 -2.61 -3.04
CA ARG A 47 -3.95 -1.54 -3.88
C ARG A 47 -4.74 -1.30 -5.17
N GLU A 48 -5.71 -2.17 -5.45
CA GLU A 48 -6.65 -2.09 -6.56
C GLU A 48 -7.74 -1.04 -6.34
N VAL A 49 -7.97 -0.65 -5.08
CA VAL A 49 -9.07 0.24 -4.70
C VAL A 49 -8.66 1.70 -4.82
N SER A 50 -9.44 2.49 -5.52
CA SER A 50 -9.28 3.94 -5.64
C SER A 50 -9.71 4.69 -4.38
N ILE A 51 -9.33 5.97 -4.26
CA ILE A 51 -9.74 6.83 -3.15
C ILE A 51 -11.28 6.95 -3.07
N ALA A 52 -11.95 7.09 -4.21
CA ALA A 52 -13.41 7.22 -4.26
C ALA A 52 -14.14 5.93 -3.83
N GLU A 53 -13.62 4.77 -4.24
CA GLU A 53 -14.15 3.48 -3.79
C GLU A 53 -13.89 3.28 -2.29
N ALA A 54 -12.70 3.64 -1.80
CA ALA A 54 -12.36 3.57 -0.38
C ALA A 54 -13.28 4.44 0.49
N GLU A 55 -13.56 5.67 0.04
CA GLU A 55 -14.55 6.56 0.65
C GLU A 55 -15.94 5.93 0.69
N SER A 56 -16.40 5.38 -0.44
CA SER A 56 -17.70 4.72 -0.53
C SER A 56 -17.80 3.53 0.43
N ILE A 57 -16.76 2.68 0.47
CA ILE A 57 -16.69 1.53 1.39
C ILE A 57 -16.78 2.00 2.85
N GLY A 58 -15.98 3.00 3.22
CA GLY A 58 -15.96 3.54 4.58
C GLY A 58 -17.32 4.08 5.00
N ARG A 59 -17.95 4.88 4.13
CA ARG A 59 -19.26 5.49 4.37
C ARG A 59 -20.39 4.47 4.43
N GLU A 60 -20.46 3.54 3.46
CA GLU A 60 -21.53 2.54 3.39
C GLU A 60 -21.49 1.53 4.52
N VAL A 61 -20.28 1.13 4.93
CA VAL A 61 -20.11 0.10 5.95
C VAL A 61 -19.96 0.69 7.35
N GLY A 62 -19.53 1.95 7.45
CA GLY A 62 -19.24 2.59 8.73
C GLY A 62 -18.07 1.91 9.44
N ILE A 63 -17.01 1.57 8.70
CA ILE A 63 -15.76 0.98 9.20
C ILE A 63 -14.60 1.90 8.85
N GLU A 64 -13.59 1.97 9.71
CA GLU A 64 -12.38 2.71 9.37
C GLU A 64 -11.67 2.07 8.17
N VAL A 65 -11.26 2.91 7.23
CA VAL A 65 -10.52 2.50 6.05
C VAL A 65 -9.08 3.03 6.12
N GLU A 66 -8.14 2.16 5.80
CA GLU A 66 -6.74 2.51 5.56
C GLU A 66 -6.39 2.21 4.11
N LEU A 67 -5.73 3.17 3.43
CA LEU A 67 -5.35 3.05 2.03
C LEU A 67 -3.88 3.41 1.84
N PHE A 68 -3.20 2.73 0.92
CA PHE A 68 -1.82 3.07 0.57
C PHE A 68 -1.74 4.43 -0.11
N ILE A 69 -0.77 5.24 0.30
CA ILE A 69 -0.51 6.57 -0.27
C ILE A 69 0.91 6.69 -0.83
N HIS A 70 1.84 5.85 -0.40
CA HIS A 70 3.25 5.94 -0.84
C HIS A 70 3.95 4.59 -0.79
N GLY A 71 4.94 4.43 -1.68
CA GLY A 71 5.87 3.31 -1.69
C GLY A 71 5.49 2.21 -2.65
N ALA A 72 6.02 1.00 -2.42
CA ALA A 72 5.98 -0.07 -3.39
C ALA A 72 4.55 -0.55 -3.70
N MET A 73 4.19 -0.44 -4.98
CA MET A 73 2.99 -1.08 -5.51
C MET A 73 3.24 -2.57 -5.75
N CYS A 74 2.21 -3.38 -5.60
CA CYS A 74 2.28 -4.81 -5.83
C CYS A 74 2.02 -5.14 -7.30
N SER A 75 2.81 -6.04 -7.89
CA SER A 75 2.58 -6.57 -9.24
C SER A 75 1.52 -7.67 -9.28
N ALA A 76 1.18 -8.24 -8.12
CA ALA A 76 0.16 -9.26 -7.97
C ALA A 76 -1.11 -8.68 -7.35
N TYR A 77 -2.22 -9.39 -7.54
CA TYR A 77 -3.46 -9.12 -6.84
C TYR A 77 -3.27 -9.21 -5.33
N SER A 78 -3.81 -8.26 -4.58
CA SER A 78 -3.62 -8.18 -3.13
C SER A 78 -4.07 -9.46 -2.41
N GLY A 79 -3.15 -10.09 -1.66
CA GLY A 79 -3.40 -11.36 -0.96
C GLY A 79 -3.19 -12.63 -1.80
N HIS A 80 -2.76 -12.54 -3.06
CA HIS A 80 -2.65 -13.70 -3.97
C HIS A 80 -1.25 -13.86 -4.58
N CYS A 81 -0.21 -13.33 -3.96
CA CYS A 81 1.15 -13.43 -4.47
C CYS A 81 1.86 -14.69 -3.97
N VAL A 82 2.48 -15.44 -4.89
CA VAL A 82 3.28 -16.63 -4.57
C VAL A 82 4.76 -16.48 -4.91
N ILE A 83 5.17 -15.35 -5.51
CA ILE A 83 6.55 -15.18 -6.01
C ILE A 83 7.57 -15.31 -4.88
N SER A 84 7.34 -14.65 -3.73
CA SER A 84 8.27 -14.74 -2.59
C SER A 84 8.33 -16.12 -1.96
N ASN A 85 7.25 -16.90 -2.06
CA ASN A 85 7.27 -18.29 -1.62
C ASN A 85 8.17 -19.11 -2.54
N TYR A 86 7.98 -18.99 -3.86
CA TYR A 86 8.77 -19.69 -4.84
C TYR A 86 10.27 -19.34 -4.80
N THR A 87 10.60 -18.03 -4.70
CA THR A 87 12.00 -17.58 -4.81
C THR A 87 12.77 -17.63 -3.49
N ALA A 88 12.10 -17.50 -2.34
CA ALA A 88 12.75 -17.32 -1.04
C ALA A 88 12.14 -18.19 0.08
N GLY A 89 11.21 -19.09 -0.22
CA GLY A 89 10.52 -19.91 0.77
C GLY A 89 9.69 -19.08 1.78
N ARG A 90 9.29 -17.84 1.42
CA ARG A 90 8.58 -16.93 2.31
C ARG A 90 7.18 -16.62 1.76
N ASP A 91 6.18 -16.93 2.56
CA ASP A 91 4.78 -16.69 2.19
C ASP A 91 4.44 -15.20 2.31
N SER A 92 4.31 -14.53 1.14
CA SER A 92 3.96 -13.12 1.07
C SER A 92 2.55 -12.84 1.61
N ASN A 93 1.62 -13.78 1.47
CA ASN A 93 0.24 -13.63 1.94
C ASN A 93 0.12 -13.72 3.46
N ARG A 94 1.15 -14.25 4.12
CA ARG A 94 1.31 -14.27 5.58
C ARG A 94 2.27 -13.20 6.11
N GLY A 95 2.53 -12.18 5.31
CA GLY A 95 3.42 -11.07 5.65
C GLY A 95 4.91 -11.33 5.36
N GLY A 96 5.26 -12.40 4.65
CA GLY A 96 6.64 -12.78 4.31
C GLY A 96 7.19 -12.20 3.02
N CYS A 97 6.52 -11.26 2.36
CA CYS A 97 6.95 -10.67 1.10
C CYS A 97 8.38 -10.09 1.19
N VAL A 98 9.26 -10.54 0.30
CA VAL A 98 10.63 -10.01 0.14
C VAL A 98 10.80 -9.16 -1.12
N GLN A 99 9.68 -8.79 -1.75
CA GLN A 99 9.64 -8.01 -3.00
C GLN A 99 10.44 -8.65 -4.15
N SER A 100 10.37 -9.97 -4.29
CA SER A 100 11.04 -10.70 -5.39
C SER A 100 10.70 -10.14 -6.78
N CYS A 101 9.49 -9.59 -6.98
CA CYS A 101 9.10 -8.93 -8.23
C CYS A 101 9.98 -7.71 -8.61
N ARG A 102 10.80 -7.20 -7.68
CA ARG A 102 11.72 -6.08 -7.88
C ARG A 102 13.19 -6.53 -8.04
N MET A 103 13.42 -7.82 -8.06
CA MET A 103 14.73 -8.38 -8.39
C MET A 103 14.98 -8.29 -9.90
N PRO A 104 16.25 -8.29 -10.34
CA PRO A 104 16.57 -8.35 -11.76
C PRO A 104 16.14 -9.71 -12.34
N TYR A 105 15.44 -9.65 -13.48
CA TYR A 105 15.00 -10.82 -14.24
C TYR A 105 15.38 -10.67 -15.70
N GLU A 106 15.64 -11.80 -16.35
CA GLU A 106 15.84 -11.93 -17.79
C GLU A 106 14.76 -12.81 -18.39
N VAL A 107 14.33 -12.50 -19.60
CA VAL A 107 13.46 -13.38 -20.37
C VAL A 107 14.33 -14.38 -21.13
N VAL A 108 14.06 -15.66 -20.95
CA VAL A 108 14.78 -16.74 -21.63
C VAL A 108 13.80 -17.53 -22.47
N SER A 109 14.16 -17.78 -23.75
CA SER A 109 13.43 -18.67 -24.67
C SER A 109 14.42 -19.60 -25.34
N ASN A 110 14.14 -20.90 -25.36
CA ASN A 110 15.02 -21.92 -25.91
C ASN A 110 16.48 -21.88 -25.38
N ASN A 111 16.63 -21.60 -24.08
CA ASN A 111 17.90 -21.42 -23.37
C ASN A 111 18.73 -20.19 -23.81
N GLU A 112 18.17 -19.29 -24.56
CA GLU A 112 18.81 -18.02 -24.95
C GLU A 112 18.12 -16.84 -24.34
N VAL A 113 18.90 -15.81 -23.91
CA VAL A 113 18.35 -14.55 -23.38
C VAL A 113 17.69 -13.77 -24.51
N VAL A 114 16.42 -13.44 -24.34
CA VAL A 114 15.64 -12.63 -25.29
C VAL A 114 15.83 -11.17 -25.02
N ASN A 115 16.36 -10.43 -25.98
CA ASN A 115 16.45 -8.98 -25.93
C ASN A 115 15.08 -8.36 -26.23
N LEU A 116 14.47 -7.76 -25.20
CA LEU A 116 13.17 -7.09 -25.35
C LEU A 116 13.29 -5.79 -26.16
N GLN A 117 12.28 -5.53 -26.98
CA GLN A 117 12.18 -4.28 -27.76
C GLN A 117 10.89 -3.53 -27.42
N PRO A 118 10.93 -2.30 -26.93
CA PRO A 118 12.14 -1.54 -26.54
C PRO A 118 12.88 -2.15 -25.35
N PRO A 119 14.15 -1.83 -25.13
CA PRO A 119 14.91 -2.36 -24.00
C PRO A 119 14.24 -2.03 -22.66
N VAL A 120 14.03 -3.04 -21.83
CA VAL A 120 13.46 -2.88 -20.48
C VAL A 120 14.54 -3.23 -19.47
N PRO A 121 14.84 -2.35 -18.49
CA PRO A 121 15.78 -2.70 -17.43
C PRO A 121 15.34 -3.99 -16.70
N ALA A 122 16.27 -4.94 -16.52
CA ALA A 122 15.97 -6.24 -15.92
C ALA A 122 15.24 -6.12 -14.57
N GLN A 123 15.64 -5.16 -13.73
CA GLN A 123 15.00 -4.92 -12.43
C GLN A 123 13.55 -4.43 -12.49
N THR A 124 13.08 -3.96 -13.64
CA THR A 124 11.71 -3.46 -13.80
C THR A 124 10.77 -4.42 -14.49
N LEU A 125 11.26 -5.57 -14.92
CA LEU A 125 10.50 -6.53 -15.75
C LEU A 125 9.19 -6.99 -15.09
N LEU A 126 9.24 -7.31 -13.79
CA LEU A 126 8.08 -7.72 -12.99
C LEU A 126 7.63 -6.64 -12.01
N GLY A 127 8.42 -5.60 -11.83
CA GLY A 127 8.16 -4.55 -10.83
C GLY A 127 7.23 -3.46 -11.36
N SER A 128 6.21 -3.12 -10.58
CA SER A 128 5.46 -1.88 -10.79
C SER A 128 6.23 -0.69 -10.25
N LYS A 129 5.94 0.52 -10.75
CA LYS A 129 6.45 1.78 -10.21
C LYS A 129 5.94 1.98 -8.78
N ASP A 130 6.69 2.73 -7.96
CA ASP A 130 6.24 3.12 -6.63
C ASP A 130 5.13 4.16 -6.72
N LEU A 131 4.17 4.05 -5.81
CA LEU A 131 3.12 5.06 -5.63
C LEU A 131 3.72 6.30 -4.99
N ARG A 132 3.41 7.47 -5.54
CA ARG A 132 3.74 8.79 -4.98
C ARG A 132 2.46 9.59 -4.82
N GLY A 133 1.81 9.43 -3.69
CA GLY A 133 0.49 9.99 -3.43
C GLY A 133 0.50 11.35 -2.71
N LEU A 134 1.65 12.04 -2.61
CA LEU A 134 1.71 13.31 -1.88
C LEU A 134 0.75 14.35 -2.46
N ARG A 135 0.65 14.44 -3.78
CA ARG A 135 -0.30 15.32 -4.49
C ARG A 135 -1.78 14.93 -4.27
N LEU A 136 -2.03 13.69 -3.86
CA LEU A 136 -3.36 13.18 -3.57
C LEU A 136 -3.80 13.42 -2.13
N LEU A 137 -2.91 13.93 -1.29
CA LEU A 137 -3.15 14.09 0.15
C LEU A 137 -4.38 14.97 0.48
N PRO A 138 -4.66 16.08 -0.24
CA PRO A 138 -5.90 16.82 -0.03
C PRO A 138 -7.15 15.95 -0.21
N LYS A 139 -7.20 15.18 -1.29
CA LYS A 139 -8.31 14.26 -1.58
C LYS A 139 -8.45 13.14 -0.53
N PHE A 140 -7.34 12.66 0.03
CA PHE A 140 -7.36 11.73 1.16
C PHE A 140 -8.02 12.35 2.40
N LEU A 141 -7.70 13.61 2.70
CA LEU A 141 -8.28 14.31 3.86
C LEU A 141 -9.78 14.55 3.69
N GLU A 142 -10.22 14.88 2.48
CA GLU A 142 -11.63 15.13 2.16
C GLU A 142 -12.47 13.85 2.16
N SER A 143 -11.87 12.70 1.78
CA SER A 143 -12.57 11.42 1.64
C SER A 143 -12.94 10.74 2.96
N GLY A 144 -12.47 11.24 4.11
CA GLY A 144 -12.71 10.61 5.41
C GLY A 144 -11.96 9.28 5.61
N ILE A 145 -10.96 8.95 4.77
CA ILE A 145 -10.08 7.80 4.98
C ILE A 145 -9.33 8.00 6.30
N ALA A 146 -9.43 7.03 7.20
CA ALA A 146 -8.93 7.14 8.57
C ALA A 146 -7.40 7.06 8.67
N SER A 147 -6.74 6.39 7.72
CA SER A 147 -5.29 6.17 7.77
C SER A 147 -4.68 6.10 6.37
N ALA A 148 -3.60 6.86 6.16
CA ALA A 148 -2.76 6.80 4.98
C ALA A 148 -1.54 5.91 5.25
N LYS A 149 -1.34 4.87 4.44
CA LYS A 149 -0.28 3.88 4.63
C LYS A 149 0.91 4.12 3.72
N ILE A 150 2.09 4.24 4.31
CA ILE A 150 3.38 4.28 3.60
C ILE A 150 3.98 2.88 3.59
N GLU A 151 4.31 2.35 2.42
CA GLU A 151 5.02 1.09 2.27
C GLU A 151 6.51 1.34 2.11
N GLY A 152 7.33 0.64 2.88
CA GLY A 152 8.79 0.78 2.86
C GLY A 152 9.51 -0.43 3.47
N ARG A 153 8.95 -1.63 3.46
CA ARG A 153 9.49 -2.85 4.08
C ARG A 153 10.94 -3.17 3.66
N MET A 154 11.22 -3.03 2.37
CA MET A 154 12.54 -3.33 1.81
C MET A 154 13.40 -2.08 1.61
N LYS A 155 12.95 -0.95 2.13
CA LYS A 155 13.65 0.34 2.06
C LYS A 155 14.46 0.59 3.35
N GLY A 156 15.49 1.41 3.24
CA GLY A 156 16.33 1.78 4.38
C GLY A 156 15.65 2.74 5.37
N PRO A 157 16.21 2.89 6.58
CA PRO A 157 15.67 3.81 7.59
C PRO A 157 15.59 5.26 7.11
N LEU A 158 16.54 5.70 6.28
CA LEU A 158 16.56 7.06 5.72
C LEU A 158 15.34 7.31 4.83
N TYR A 159 15.00 6.35 3.96
CA TYR A 159 13.78 6.41 3.15
C TYR A 159 12.54 6.58 4.03
N ALA A 160 12.39 5.74 5.04
CA ALA A 160 11.24 5.80 5.94
C ALA A 160 11.15 7.15 6.66
N ALA A 161 12.26 7.64 7.22
CA ALA A 161 12.32 8.91 7.93
C ALA A 161 11.98 10.10 7.02
N THR A 162 12.59 10.15 5.83
CA THR A 162 12.39 11.27 4.89
C THR A 162 10.97 11.27 4.33
N THR A 163 10.44 10.10 3.95
CA THR A 163 9.07 9.98 3.45
C THR A 163 8.06 10.40 4.52
N VAL A 164 8.17 9.87 5.74
CA VAL A 164 7.26 10.23 6.84
C VAL A 164 7.35 11.72 7.16
N ARG A 165 8.55 12.31 7.17
CA ARG A 165 8.73 13.75 7.38
C ARG A 165 8.01 14.57 6.32
N ALA A 166 8.14 14.23 5.04
CA ALA A 166 7.49 14.94 3.94
C ALA A 166 5.95 14.90 4.07
N TYR A 167 5.39 13.73 4.37
CA TYR A 167 3.94 13.61 4.60
C TYR A 167 3.47 14.35 5.85
N ALA A 168 4.23 14.33 6.95
CA ALA A 168 3.91 15.07 8.17
C ALA A 168 3.96 16.59 7.95
N GLU A 169 4.93 17.07 7.16
CA GLU A 169 5.05 18.46 6.76
C GLU A 169 3.89 18.88 5.86
N ALA A 170 3.56 18.08 4.85
CA ALA A 170 2.41 18.31 3.97
C ALA A 170 1.10 18.38 4.76
N LEU A 171 0.85 17.45 5.67
CA LEU A 171 -0.34 17.46 6.54
C LEU A 171 -0.43 18.71 7.40
N ARG A 172 0.69 19.17 7.96
CA ARG A 172 0.73 20.40 8.75
C ARG A 172 0.41 21.61 7.87
N TRP A 173 1.01 21.67 6.68
CA TRP A 173 0.79 22.75 5.72
C TRP A 173 -0.67 22.82 5.29
N LEU A 174 -1.28 21.70 4.88
CA LEU A 174 -2.68 21.62 4.47
C LEU A 174 -3.68 22.04 5.57
N ARG A 175 -3.30 21.90 6.84
CA ARG A 175 -4.15 22.32 7.97
C ARG A 175 -4.01 23.80 8.33
N THR A 176 -2.94 24.47 7.93
CA THR A 176 -2.59 25.82 8.39
C THR A 176 -2.58 26.84 7.27
N GLN A 177 -2.51 26.42 6.01
CA GLN A 177 -2.37 27.32 4.86
C GLN A 177 -3.59 27.23 3.93
N PRO A 178 -3.90 28.30 3.20
CA PRO A 178 -5.04 28.32 2.30
C PRO A 178 -4.83 27.39 1.09
N PRO A 179 -5.93 26.83 0.52
CA PRO A 179 -5.87 25.85 -0.57
C PRO A 179 -5.07 26.27 -1.80
N GLU A 180 -5.03 27.56 -2.10
CA GLU A 180 -4.33 28.13 -3.27
C GLU A 180 -2.82 27.86 -3.24
N THR A 181 -2.25 27.65 -2.04
CA THR A 181 -0.81 27.39 -1.85
C THR A 181 -0.45 25.91 -1.83
N TRP A 182 -1.43 25.01 -1.83
CA TRP A 182 -1.18 23.58 -1.60
C TRP A 182 -0.42 22.92 -2.73
N LEU A 183 -0.81 23.20 -3.97
CA LEU A 183 -0.25 22.50 -5.14
C LEU A 183 1.24 22.73 -5.25
N GLU A 184 1.69 23.98 -5.22
CA GLU A 184 3.12 24.33 -5.31
C GLU A 184 3.95 23.66 -4.21
N ARG A 185 3.44 23.70 -2.97
CA ARG A 185 4.16 23.08 -1.84
C ARG A 185 4.23 21.56 -1.92
N LEU A 186 3.13 20.91 -2.32
CA LEU A 186 3.08 19.46 -2.51
C LEU A 186 3.99 19.01 -3.67
N GLU A 187 4.11 19.82 -4.73
CA GLU A 187 5.04 19.56 -5.82
C GLU A 187 6.49 19.62 -5.35
N ALA A 188 6.89 20.68 -4.66
CA ALA A 188 8.25 20.80 -4.11
C ALA A 188 8.61 19.62 -3.18
N LEU A 189 7.72 19.24 -2.26
CA LEU A 189 7.93 18.07 -1.39
C LEU A 189 7.96 16.75 -2.18
N SER A 190 7.24 16.65 -3.29
CA SER A 190 7.24 15.46 -4.14
C SER A 190 8.57 15.33 -4.90
N GLU A 191 9.13 16.43 -5.38
CA GLU A 191 10.44 16.47 -6.03
C GLU A 191 11.56 16.08 -5.06
N ASP A 192 11.52 16.55 -3.81
CA ASP A 192 12.46 16.13 -2.77
C ASP A 192 12.43 14.61 -2.55
N LEU A 193 11.25 13.99 -2.63
CA LEU A 193 11.11 12.54 -2.51
C LEU A 193 11.59 11.76 -3.74
N GLU A 194 11.66 12.38 -4.90
CA GLU A 194 12.18 11.76 -6.13
C GLU A 194 13.69 11.50 -6.08
N GLN A 195 14.39 12.28 -5.29
CA GLN A 195 15.85 12.17 -5.15
C GLN A 195 16.26 11.04 -4.17
N LEU A 196 15.29 10.40 -3.51
CA LEU A 196 15.58 9.28 -2.61
C LEU A 196 15.88 8.00 -3.40
N PRO A 197 16.93 7.26 -3.05
CA PRO A 197 17.30 6.00 -3.70
C PRO A 197 16.32 4.85 -3.41
#